data_b91414de9b2e13ee2d84ac476961d090
#
_entry.id   b91414de9b2e13ee2d84ac476961d090
#
_cell.length_a   1.000
_cell.length_b   1.000
_cell.length_c   1.000
_cell.angle_alpha   90.00
_cell.angle_beta   90.00
_cell.angle_gamma   90.00
#
_symmetry.space_group_name_H-M   'P 1'
#
loop_
_entity.id
_entity.type
_entity.pdbx_description
1 polymer ?
#
loop_
_entity_poly.entity_id
_entity_poly.type
_entity_poly.pdbx_seq_one_letter_code
_entity_poly.pdbx_strand_id
1 'polypeptide(L)'
;MDSFTTHILVVDDDDGIRSLVKKYLNENNYLVTTANNAEDAEEKVKIIKFDLIILDIMMPGKNGLQFIQENKKRIDTPIILLT
;
A
#
# COMPACT_ATOMS: atom_id res chain seq x y z
N MET A 1 -1.96 -20.17 13.82
CA MET A 1 -1.78 -18.98 13.04
C MET A 1 -0.63 -19.13 12.04
N ASP A 2 -0.85 -18.68 10.84
CA ASP A 2 0.14 -18.82 9.79
C ASP A 2 1.15 -17.66 9.87
N SER A 3 2.41 -17.98 10.18
CA SER A 3 3.48 -16.98 10.23
C SER A 3 3.87 -16.47 8.85
N PHE A 4 3.32 -17.09 7.80
CA PHE A 4 3.61 -16.72 6.41
C PHE A 4 2.49 -15.92 5.77
N THR A 5 1.56 -15.38 6.56
CA THR A 5 0.49 -14.54 6.01
C THR A 5 1.10 -13.31 5.34
N THR A 6 0.80 -13.15 4.09
CA THR A 6 1.28 -12.00 3.30
C THR A 6 0.57 -10.74 3.75
N HIS A 7 1.33 -9.70 4.06
CA HIS A 7 0.80 -8.41 4.49
C HIS A 7 0.95 -7.40 3.35
N ILE A 8 -0.17 -6.86 2.90
CA ILE A 8 -0.23 -5.95 1.75
C ILE A 8 -0.65 -4.57 2.21
N LEU A 9 0.06 -3.54 1.75
CA LEU A 9 -0.34 -2.14 1.94
C LEU A 9 -1.06 -1.70 0.67
N VAL A 10 -2.27 -1.15 0.82
CA VAL A 10 -3.05 -0.59 -0.28
C VAL A 10 -3.14 0.91 -0.10
N VAL A 11 -2.60 1.66 -1.07
CA VAL A 11 -2.56 3.13 -1.03
C VAL A 11 -3.41 3.69 -2.16
N ASP A 12 -4.51 4.31 -1.82
CA ASP A 12 -5.43 4.90 -2.79
C ASP A 12 -6.24 5.98 -2.08
N ASP A 13 -6.42 7.14 -2.72
CA ASP A 13 -7.22 8.21 -2.13
C ASP A 13 -8.72 8.00 -2.31
N ASP A 14 -9.13 7.08 -3.17
CA ASP A 14 -10.53 6.75 -3.36
C ASP A 14 -10.99 5.73 -2.32
N ASP A 15 -11.89 6.16 -1.43
CA ASP A 15 -12.39 5.31 -0.34
C ASP A 15 -13.06 4.05 -0.84
N GLY A 16 -13.83 4.16 -1.92
CA GLY A 16 -14.55 3.02 -2.49
C GLY A 16 -13.61 1.97 -3.06
N ILE A 17 -12.64 2.40 -3.83
CA ILE A 17 -11.65 1.50 -4.43
C ILE A 17 -10.81 0.86 -3.34
N ARG A 18 -10.35 1.65 -2.37
CA ARG A 18 -9.53 1.15 -1.29
C ARG A 18 -10.27 0.07 -0.48
N SER A 19 -11.54 0.32 -0.15
CA SER A 19 -12.37 -0.63 0.57
C SER A 19 -12.62 -1.90 -0.21
N LEU A 20 -12.87 -1.77 -1.52
CA LEU A 20 -13.13 -2.92 -2.38
C LEU A 20 -11.90 -3.82 -2.50
N VAL A 21 -10.74 -3.23 -2.72
CA VAL A 21 -9.49 -3.98 -2.83
C VAL A 21 -9.17 -4.67 -1.51
N LYS A 22 -9.34 -3.96 -0.40
CA LYS A 22 -9.12 -4.54 0.93
C LYS A 22 -10.02 -5.75 1.17
N LYS A 23 -11.30 -5.62 0.85
CA LYS A 23 -12.26 -6.70 1.05
C LYS A 23 -11.86 -7.92 0.22
N TYR A 24 -11.55 -7.72 -1.04
CA TYR A 24 -11.16 -8.81 -1.94
C TYR A 24 -9.92 -9.53 -1.41
N LEU A 25 -8.91 -8.79 -1.02
CA LEU A 25 -7.66 -9.37 -0.54
C LEU A 25 -7.86 -10.10 0.78
N ASN A 26 -8.65 -9.53 1.70
CA ASN A 26 -8.96 -10.21 2.95
C ASN A 26 -9.68 -11.53 2.72
N GLU A 27 -10.58 -11.58 1.73
CA GLU A 27 -11.31 -12.80 1.38
C GLU A 27 -10.38 -13.86 0.80
N ASN A 28 -9.22 -13.47 0.31
CA ASN A 28 -8.22 -14.36 -0.23
C ASN A 28 -7.07 -14.61 0.75
N ASN A 29 -7.31 -14.36 2.03
CA ASN A 29 -6.40 -14.69 3.13
C ASN A 29 -5.15 -13.82 3.22
N TYR A 30 -5.21 -12.60 2.66
CA TYR A 30 -4.15 -11.63 2.84
C TYR A 30 -4.48 -10.72 4.02
N LEU A 31 -3.45 -10.32 4.74
CA LEU A 31 -3.58 -9.28 5.75
C LEU A 31 -3.39 -7.94 5.05
N VAL A 32 -4.29 -6.99 5.28
CA VAL A 32 -4.28 -5.72 4.54
C VAL A 32 -4.26 -4.53 5.50
N THR A 33 -3.34 -3.61 5.24
CA THR A 33 -3.33 -2.28 5.84
C THR A 33 -3.58 -1.28 4.73
N THR A 34 -4.30 -0.22 5.00
CA THR A 34 -4.63 0.78 3.99
C THR A 34 -4.03 2.13 4.35
N ALA A 35 -3.78 2.94 3.31
CA ALA A 35 -3.39 4.34 3.47
C ALA A 35 -4.15 5.16 2.43
N ASN A 36 -4.56 6.36 2.78
CA ASN A 36 -5.37 7.20 1.90
C ASN A 36 -4.57 8.26 1.16
N ASN A 37 -3.28 8.35 1.41
CA ASN A 37 -2.38 9.25 0.68
C ASN A 37 -0.94 8.80 0.89
N ALA A 38 -0.01 9.48 0.23
CA ALA A 38 1.40 9.12 0.29
C ALA A 38 2.01 9.35 1.67
N GLU A 39 1.61 10.42 2.35
CA GLU A 39 2.12 10.72 3.69
C GLU A 39 1.72 9.66 4.70
N ASP A 40 0.46 9.21 4.64
CA ASP A 40 -0.02 8.13 5.49
C ASP A 40 0.71 6.82 5.19
N ALA A 41 0.97 6.56 3.91
CA ALA A 41 1.73 5.38 3.50
C ALA A 41 3.16 5.43 4.04
N GLU A 42 3.80 6.61 3.99
CA GLU A 42 5.15 6.77 4.53
C GLU A 42 5.23 6.47 6.01
N GLU A 43 4.23 6.91 6.77
CA GLU A 43 4.19 6.60 8.20
C GLU A 43 4.08 5.10 8.44
N LYS A 44 3.27 4.42 7.65
CA LYS A 44 3.04 2.98 7.84
C LYS A 44 4.24 2.14 7.45
N VAL A 45 4.95 2.50 6.37
CA VAL A 45 6.13 1.73 5.97
C VAL A 45 7.30 1.90 6.92
N LYS A 46 7.28 2.95 7.77
CA LYS A 46 8.31 3.14 8.79
C LYS A 46 8.18 2.15 9.93
N ILE A 47 6.96 1.69 10.21
CA ILE A 47 6.68 0.86 11.39
C ILE A 47 6.24 -0.56 11.05
N ILE A 48 5.85 -0.82 9.81
CA ILE A 48 5.39 -2.14 9.37
C ILE A 48 6.16 -2.55 8.13
N LYS A 49 6.64 -3.79 8.11
CA LYS A 49 7.24 -4.34 6.90
C LYS A 49 6.16 -5.05 6.10
N PHE A 50 5.92 -4.56 4.89
CA PHE A 50 4.92 -5.14 4.00
C PHE A 50 5.60 -6.08 3.00
N ASP A 51 4.85 -7.07 2.52
CA ASP A 51 5.32 -8.00 1.49
C ASP A 51 5.02 -7.48 0.10
N LEU A 52 4.05 -6.60 -0.02
CA LEU A 52 3.63 -6.01 -1.30
C LEU A 52 2.96 -4.68 -1.03
N ILE A 53 3.17 -3.70 -1.91
CA ILE A 53 2.48 -2.42 -1.86
C ILE A 53 1.71 -2.25 -3.16
N ILE A 54 0.40 -2.01 -3.06
CA ILE A 54 -0.43 -1.64 -4.20
C ILE A 54 -0.64 -0.14 -4.10
N LEU A 55 -0.20 0.60 -5.10
CA LEU A 55 -0.06 2.04 -5.02
C LEU A 55 -0.72 2.73 -6.20
N ASP A 56 -1.66 3.62 -5.91
CA ASP A 56 -2.27 4.48 -6.93
C ASP A 56 -1.29 5.57 -7.32
N ILE A 57 -1.10 5.76 -8.63
CA ILE A 57 -0.22 6.82 -9.14
C ILE A 57 -0.90 8.19 -8.99
N MET A 58 -2.20 8.25 -9.26
CA MET A 58 -2.94 9.52 -9.37
C MET A 58 -3.56 9.90 -8.03
N MET A 59 -2.76 10.51 -7.15
CA MET A 59 -3.24 10.99 -5.86
C MET A 59 -2.98 12.49 -5.74
N PRO A 60 -3.86 13.24 -5.04
CA PRO A 60 -3.61 14.65 -4.77
C PRO A 60 -2.36 14.81 -3.91
N GLY A 61 -1.66 15.91 -4.10
CA GLY A 61 -0.43 16.16 -3.37
C GLY A 61 0.70 15.29 -3.92
N LYS A 62 1.36 14.52 -3.04
CA LYS A 62 2.43 13.62 -3.45
C LYS A 62 1.82 12.42 -4.17
N ASN A 63 2.15 12.24 -5.45
CA ASN A 63 1.62 11.11 -6.22
C ASN A 63 2.45 9.85 -5.98
N GLY A 64 1.98 8.72 -6.57
CA GLY A 64 2.62 7.43 -6.36
C GLY A 64 4.06 7.38 -6.82
N LEU A 65 4.40 8.05 -7.93
CA LEU A 65 5.77 8.03 -8.43
C LEU A 65 6.71 8.80 -7.52
N GLN A 66 6.25 9.91 -6.96
CA GLN A 66 7.02 10.67 -5.98
C GLN A 66 7.25 9.86 -4.71
N PHE A 67 6.23 9.14 -4.26
CA PHE A 67 6.35 8.26 -3.10
C PHE A 67 7.46 7.22 -3.31
N ILE A 68 7.48 6.56 -4.47
CA ILE A 68 8.51 5.56 -4.78
C ILE A 68 9.88 6.20 -4.78
N GLN A 69 10.02 7.34 -5.44
CA GLN A 69 11.32 7.99 -5.59
C GLN A 69 11.89 8.42 -4.25
N GLU A 70 11.04 8.95 -3.38
CA GLU A 70 11.49 9.46 -2.08
C GLU A 70 11.77 8.33 -1.08
N ASN A 71 11.21 7.16 -1.30
CA ASN A 71 11.31 6.05 -0.35
C ASN A 71 12.12 4.87 -0.87
N LYS A 72 12.73 4.95 -2.03
CA LYS A 72 13.35 3.79 -2.66
C LYS A 72 14.55 3.25 -1.89
N LYS A 73 15.20 4.06 -1.07
CA LYS A 73 16.30 3.58 -0.23
C LYS A 73 15.80 2.89 1.04
N ARG A 74 14.58 3.20 1.44
CA ARG A 74 13.95 2.66 2.65
C ARG A 74 13.14 1.41 2.34
N ILE A 75 12.53 1.37 1.16
CA ILE A 75 11.59 0.34 0.77
C ILE A 75 12.20 -0.53 -0.31
N ASP A 76 12.36 -1.82 -0.04
CA ASP A 76 12.75 -2.81 -1.05
C ASP A 76 11.59 -3.74 -1.38
N THR A 77 10.40 -3.42 -0.87
CA THR A 77 9.17 -4.18 -1.08
C THR A 77 8.70 -4.03 -2.53
N PRO A 78 8.26 -5.12 -3.18
CA PRO A 78 7.65 -5.01 -4.50
C PRO A 78 6.44 -4.10 -4.50
N ILE A 79 6.28 -3.30 -5.56
CA ILE A 79 5.20 -2.33 -5.69
C ILE A 79 4.47 -2.58 -7.00
N ILE A 80 3.13 -2.67 -6.92
CA ILE A 80 2.25 -2.71 -8.09
C ILE A 80 1.59 -1.36 -8.21
N LEU A 81 1.73 -0.74 -9.37
CA LEU A 81 1.15 0.57 -9.63
C LEU A 81 -0.21 0.42 -10.30
N LEU A 82 -1.18 1.19 -9.82
CA LEU A 82 -2.50 1.30 -10.43
C LEU A 82 -2.57 2.62 -11.19
N THR A 83 -3.05 2.56 -12.42
CA THR A 83 -3.16 3.76 -13.26
C THR A 83 -4.61 4.14 -13.49
#